data_cf8991f8cc4f5a00e8c32222521e193a
#
_entry.id   cf8991f8cc4f5a00e8c32222521e193a
#
_cell.length_a   1.000
_cell.length_b   1.000
_cell.length_c   1.000
_cell.angle_alpha   90.00
_cell.angle_beta   90.00
_cell.angle_gamma   90.00
#
_symmetry.space_group_name_H-M   'P 1'
#
loop_
_entity.id
_entity.type
_entity.pdbx_description
1 polymer ?
#
loop_
_entity_poly.entity_id
_entity_poly.type
_entity_poly.pdbx_seq_one_letter_code
_entity_poly.pdbx_strand_id
1 'polypeptide(L)'
;LYDLRMIYKQDQIVNGYTYRTLKIDGEYPFKEAESLKFYYGTSWQTYTFADEDDNPYYIYLTKGEHTLSLTATMGDTDSFYRQLKQITTALGDLYLEIAMITGDSPDKYRDYDLFRQIPDFENRLNELYGELSDLADEMRMLSGNNNTSCVSAVNNMARILKSMSENLY
;
A
#
# COMPACT_ATOMS: atom_id res chain seq x y z
N LEU A 1 -28.34 12.19 21.30
CA LEU A 1 -26.92 11.89 21.18
C LEU A 1 -26.71 10.40 21.42
N TYR A 2 -25.92 9.76 20.58
CA TYR A 2 -25.64 8.33 20.62
C TYR A 2 -24.12 8.10 20.63
N ASP A 3 -23.69 7.12 21.39
CA ASP A 3 -22.35 6.53 21.35
C ASP A 3 -22.44 5.28 20.48
N LEU A 4 -21.66 5.24 19.41
CA LEU A 4 -21.64 4.10 18.48
C LEU A 4 -20.48 3.18 18.84
N ARG A 5 -20.77 1.86 18.89
CA ARG A 5 -19.75 0.83 19.05
C ARG A 5 -19.99 -0.28 18.04
N MET A 6 -18.91 -0.88 17.56
CA MET A 6 -18.98 -1.96 16.59
C MET A 6 -18.14 -3.13 17.04
N ILE A 7 -18.65 -4.34 16.80
CA ILE A 7 -17.87 -5.58 16.96
C ILE A 7 -17.39 -5.98 15.57
N TYR A 8 -16.08 -6.20 15.44
CA TYR A 8 -15.47 -6.57 14.17
C TYR A 8 -14.44 -7.69 14.35
N LYS A 9 -14.09 -8.33 13.23
CA LYS A 9 -12.95 -9.24 13.11
C LYS A 9 -12.26 -8.96 11.78
N GLN A 10 -10.94 -8.70 11.84
CA GLN A 10 -10.10 -8.54 10.66
C GLN A 10 -8.96 -9.56 10.74
N ASP A 11 -9.07 -10.68 10.04
CA ASP A 11 -8.12 -11.79 10.02
C ASP A 11 -7.45 -12.02 8.66
N GLN A 12 -7.62 -11.06 7.72
CA GLN A 12 -7.13 -11.18 6.34
C GLN A 12 -5.76 -10.52 6.16
N ILE A 13 -5.56 -9.34 6.74
CA ILE A 13 -4.29 -8.60 6.61
C ILE A 13 -3.50 -8.74 7.90
N VAL A 14 -2.64 -9.75 7.93
CA VAL A 14 -1.80 -10.07 9.09
C VAL A 14 -0.89 -8.90 9.44
N ASN A 15 -0.90 -8.48 10.72
CA ASN A 15 -0.14 -7.36 11.27
C ASN A 15 -0.38 -6.01 10.57
N GLY A 16 -1.54 -5.85 9.93
CA GLY A 16 -1.90 -4.64 9.20
C GLY A 16 -3.31 -4.15 9.51
N TYR A 17 -3.71 -3.09 8.83
CA TYR A 17 -5.02 -2.47 8.95
C TYR A 17 -5.85 -2.68 7.70
N THR A 18 -7.17 -2.78 7.87
CA THR A 18 -8.13 -2.49 6.81
C THR A 18 -8.80 -1.16 7.11
N TYR A 19 -9.16 -0.44 6.05
CA TYR A 19 -9.72 0.89 6.17
C TYR A 19 -11.17 0.91 5.71
N ARG A 20 -12.00 1.67 6.41
CA ARG A 20 -13.42 1.88 6.09
C ARG A 20 -13.79 3.34 6.27
N THR A 21 -14.67 3.81 5.41
CA THR A 21 -15.36 5.08 5.57
C THR A 21 -16.72 4.83 6.17
N LEU A 22 -17.05 5.52 7.26
CA LEU A 22 -18.39 5.51 7.85
C LEU A 22 -19.14 6.77 7.42
N LYS A 23 -20.36 6.59 6.89
CA LYS A 23 -21.30 7.67 6.65
C LYS A 23 -22.65 7.34 7.31
N ILE A 24 -23.31 8.38 7.80
CA ILE A 24 -24.68 8.32 8.29
C ILE A 24 -25.50 9.28 7.44
N ASP A 25 -26.55 8.76 6.81
CA ASP A 25 -27.38 9.51 5.86
C ASP A 25 -26.60 10.18 4.73
N GLY A 26 -25.48 9.58 4.35
CA GLY A 26 -24.59 10.08 3.29
C GLY A 26 -23.52 11.06 3.73
N GLU A 27 -23.54 11.53 5.00
CA GLU A 27 -22.59 12.50 5.55
C GLU A 27 -21.62 11.85 6.53
N TYR A 28 -20.46 12.48 6.74
CA TYR A 28 -19.50 12.06 7.75
C TYR A 28 -19.98 12.55 9.14
N PRO A 29 -20.19 11.64 10.10
CA PRO A 29 -20.63 12.03 11.45
C PRO A 29 -19.53 12.77 12.25
N PHE A 30 -18.28 12.53 11.93
CA PHE A 30 -17.07 13.18 12.47
C PHE A 30 -15.96 13.03 11.43
N LYS A 31 -14.87 13.81 11.56
CA LYS A 31 -13.79 13.86 10.56
C LYS A 31 -13.09 12.51 10.38
N GLU A 32 -12.82 11.81 11.46
CA GLU A 32 -12.11 10.53 11.49
C GLU A 32 -12.92 9.39 10.84
N ALA A 33 -14.25 9.59 10.65
CA ALA A 33 -15.13 8.66 9.96
C ALA A 33 -14.75 8.46 8.48
N GLU A 34 -13.95 9.35 7.89
CA GLU A 34 -13.45 9.24 6.53
C GLU A 34 -12.50 8.06 6.37
N SER A 35 -11.67 7.74 7.39
CA SER A 35 -10.67 6.67 7.32
C SER A 35 -10.51 5.94 8.65
N LEU A 36 -11.47 5.08 8.97
CA LEU A 36 -11.44 4.22 10.16
C LEU A 36 -10.49 3.05 9.95
N LYS A 37 -9.64 2.79 10.95
CA LYS A 37 -8.61 1.75 10.94
C LYS A 37 -9.05 0.53 11.74
N PHE A 38 -9.09 -0.63 11.12
CA PHE A 38 -9.41 -1.91 11.76
C PHE A 38 -8.17 -2.79 11.76
N TYR A 39 -7.55 -2.94 12.92
CA TYR A 39 -6.33 -3.72 13.06
C TYR A 39 -6.58 -5.22 12.98
N TYR A 40 -5.54 -5.94 12.59
CA TYR A 40 -5.54 -7.40 12.54
C TYR A 40 -5.85 -8.04 13.91
N GLY A 41 -6.70 -9.05 13.88
CA GLY A 41 -6.98 -9.87 15.04
C GLY A 41 -7.78 -11.12 14.68
N THR A 42 -7.40 -12.25 15.25
CA THR A 42 -8.05 -13.56 15.02
C THR A 42 -9.30 -13.77 15.87
N SER A 43 -9.53 -12.91 16.87
CA SER A 43 -10.73 -12.89 17.71
C SER A 43 -11.60 -11.67 17.40
N TRP A 44 -12.86 -11.72 17.83
CA TRP A 44 -13.76 -10.56 17.77
C TRP A 44 -13.26 -9.45 18.68
N GLN A 45 -13.24 -8.23 18.15
CA GLN A 45 -12.77 -7.03 18.82
C GLN A 45 -13.90 -5.99 18.85
N THR A 46 -13.89 -5.14 19.88
CA THR A 46 -14.79 -3.99 19.96
C THR A 46 -14.07 -2.76 19.41
N TYR A 47 -14.70 -2.07 18.48
CA TYR A 47 -14.28 -0.76 17.99
C TYR A 47 -15.14 0.31 18.66
N THR A 48 -14.50 1.18 19.42
CA THR A 48 -15.14 2.37 19.97
C THR A 48 -14.76 3.56 19.10
N PHE A 49 -15.75 4.32 18.65
CA PHE A 49 -15.51 5.53 17.89
C PHE A 49 -15.19 6.67 18.88
N ALA A 50 -13.91 6.88 19.14
CA ALA A 50 -13.39 7.82 20.12
C ALA A 50 -12.16 8.56 19.59
N ASP A 51 -11.81 9.67 20.22
CA ASP A 51 -10.57 10.40 19.97
C ASP A 51 -9.35 9.69 20.62
N GLU A 52 -8.17 10.31 20.51
CA GLU A 52 -6.91 9.79 21.06
C GLU A 52 -6.90 9.73 22.61
N ASP A 53 -7.80 10.45 23.27
CA ASP A 53 -7.97 10.49 24.72
C ASP A 53 -9.11 9.56 25.20
N ASP A 54 -9.60 8.66 24.35
CA ASP A 54 -10.73 7.75 24.59
C ASP A 54 -12.09 8.46 24.84
N ASN A 55 -12.25 9.74 24.44
CA ASN A 55 -13.54 10.40 24.50
C ASN A 55 -14.40 9.97 23.31
N PRO A 56 -15.61 9.41 23.53
CA PRO A 56 -16.44 8.92 22.44
C PRO A 56 -16.96 10.04 21.55
N TYR A 57 -16.98 9.81 20.24
CA TYR A 57 -17.67 10.69 19.30
C TYR A 57 -19.17 10.50 19.43
N TYR A 58 -19.85 11.55 19.89
CA TYR A 58 -21.30 11.54 20.00
C TYR A 58 -21.96 11.93 18.67
N ILE A 59 -22.87 11.08 18.22
CA ILE A 59 -23.63 11.28 16.99
C ILE A 59 -25.03 11.79 17.35
N TYR A 60 -25.44 12.88 16.70
CA TYR A 60 -26.79 13.38 16.83
C TYR A 60 -27.67 12.74 15.73
N LEU A 61 -28.68 11.97 16.14
CA LEU A 61 -29.67 11.42 15.25
C LEU A 61 -31.04 11.97 15.63
N THR A 62 -31.83 12.34 14.63
CA THR A 62 -33.23 12.74 14.79
C THR A 62 -34.10 11.50 15.04
N LYS A 63 -35.39 11.69 15.29
CA LYS A 63 -36.32 10.57 15.36
C LYS A 63 -36.67 10.11 13.95
N GLY A 64 -36.39 8.86 13.62
CA GLY A 64 -36.68 8.29 12.30
C GLY A 64 -35.76 7.13 11.95
N GLU A 65 -35.79 6.77 10.69
CA GLU A 65 -34.85 5.80 10.10
C GLU A 65 -33.61 6.54 9.64
N HIS A 66 -32.43 5.94 9.88
CA HIS A 66 -31.14 6.44 9.46
C HIS A 66 -30.37 5.33 8.74
N THR A 67 -29.62 5.73 7.72
CA THR A 67 -28.79 4.79 6.95
C THR A 67 -27.34 4.90 7.39
N LEU A 68 -26.80 3.80 7.95
CA LEU A 68 -25.37 3.64 8.15
C LEU A 68 -24.74 2.95 6.93
N SER A 69 -23.72 3.55 6.36
CA SER A 69 -22.89 2.92 5.33
C SER A 69 -21.43 2.79 5.80
N LEU A 70 -20.87 1.59 5.64
CA LEU A 70 -19.47 1.30 5.92
C LEU A 70 -18.80 0.81 4.65
N THR A 71 -18.04 1.66 3.99
CA THR A 71 -17.43 1.39 2.69
C THR A 71 -15.94 1.08 2.83
N ALA A 72 -15.45 0.04 2.15
CA ALA A 72 -14.03 -0.26 2.08
C ALA A 72 -13.28 0.84 1.32
N THR A 73 -12.17 1.29 1.88
CA THR A 73 -11.29 2.29 1.27
C THR A 73 -9.83 1.87 1.36
N MET A 74 -8.97 2.54 0.61
CA MET A 74 -7.51 2.36 0.70
C MET A 74 -6.91 3.08 1.91
N GLY A 75 -7.61 4.11 2.45
CA GLY A 75 -7.13 4.91 3.56
C GLY A 75 -5.73 5.45 3.32
N ASP A 76 -4.86 5.35 4.32
CA ASP A 76 -3.47 5.80 4.25
C ASP A 76 -2.61 5.00 3.23
N THR A 77 -3.12 3.87 2.72
CA THR A 77 -2.38 3.04 1.75
C THR A 77 -2.60 3.46 0.29
N ASP A 78 -3.46 4.42 0.01
CA ASP A 78 -3.75 4.89 -1.36
C ASP A 78 -2.52 5.50 -2.05
N SER A 79 -1.70 6.26 -1.30
CA SER A 79 -0.44 6.82 -1.80
C SER A 79 0.54 5.72 -2.23
N PHE A 80 0.68 4.66 -1.44
CA PHE A 80 1.55 3.52 -1.77
C PHE A 80 1.08 2.77 -3.00
N TYR A 81 -0.23 2.56 -3.13
CA TYR A 81 -0.78 1.92 -4.32
C TYR A 81 -0.46 2.73 -5.59
N ARG A 82 -0.60 4.04 -5.53
CA ARG A 82 -0.27 4.93 -6.67
C ARG A 82 1.21 4.90 -7.00
N GLN A 83 2.10 5.00 -6.00
CA GLN A 83 3.54 4.92 -6.19
C GLN A 83 3.94 3.56 -6.77
N LEU A 84 3.45 2.46 -6.19
CA LEU A 84 3.74 1.11 -6.69
C LEU A 84 3.27 0.92 -8.13
N LYS A 85 2.12 1.49 -8.50
CA LYS A 85 1.62 1.45 -9.88
C LYS A 85 2.55 2.22 -10.83
N GLN A 86 3.05 3.39 -10.45
CA GLN A 86 4.01 4.16 -11.26
C GLN A 86 5.31 3.40 -11.47
N ILE A 87 5.89 2.86 -10.39
CA ILE A 87 7.11 2.03 -10.44
C ILE A 87 6.90 0.80 -11.32
N THR A 88 5.76 0.11 -11.18
CA THR A 88 5.44 -1.07 -12.01
C THR A 88 5.31 -0.71 -13.48
N THR A 89 4.76 0.46 -13.82
CA THR A 89 4.69 0.93 -15.20
C THR A 89 6.10 1.19 -15.74
N ALA A 90 6.94 1.91 -15.01
CA ALA A 90 8.32 2.20 -15.42
C ALA A 90 9.17 0.92 -15.58
N LEU A 91 8.97 -0.07 -14.70
CA LEU A 91 9.58 -1.41 -14.86
C LEU A 91 9.10 -2.14 -16.10
N GLY A 92 7.81 -2.02 -16.43
CA GLY A 92 7.23 -2.60 -17.64
C GLY A 92 7.82 -1.98 -18.90
N ASP A 93 7.97 -0.66 -18.94
CA ASP A 93 8.58 0.06 -20.06
C ASP A 93 10.04 -0.35 -20.24
N LEU A 94 10.81 -0.42 -19.15
CA LEU A 94 12.20 -0.89 -19.17
C LEU A 94 12.31 -2.34 -19.64
N TYR A 95 11.41 -3.21 -19.18
CA TYR A 95 11.35 -4.61 -19.65
C TYR A 95 11.10 -4.70 -21.16
N LEU A 96 10.21 -3.90 -21.70
CA LEU A 96 9.93 -3.86 -23.15
C LEU A 96 11.16 -3.42 -23.94
N GLU A 97 11.90 -2.41 -23.48
CA GLU A 97 13.16 -1.98 -24.12
C GLU A 97 14.19 -3.12 -24.12
N ILE A 98 14.35 -3.83 -23.00
CA ILE A 98 15.22 -5.00 -22.91
C ILE A 98 14.77 -6.09 -23.89
N ALA A 99 13.47 -6.41 -23.90
CA ALA A 99 12.91 -7.46 -24.76
C ALA A 99 13.07 -7.16 -26.26
N MET A 100 13.00 -5.87 -26.66
CA MET A 100 13.27 -5.45 -28.04
C MET A 100 14.71 -5.74 -28.48
N ILE A 101 15.67 -5.73 -27.55
CA ILE A 101 17.09 -6.01 -27.83
C ILE A 101 17.38 -7.50 -27.75
N THR A 102 16.85 -8.16 -26.72
CA THR A 102 17.18 -9.55 -26.39
C THR A 102 16.30 -10.58 -27.10
N GLY A 103 15.09 -10.15 -27.52
CA GLY A 103 14.03 -11.05 -27.99
C GLY A 103 13.34 -11.81 -26.83
N ASP A 104 12.33 -12.61 -27.20
CA ASP A 104 11.50 -13.35 -26.22
C ASP A 104 12.22 -14.51 -25.54
N SER A 105 13.35 -14.94 -26.08
CA SER A 105 14.15 -16.07 -25.56
C SER A 105 15.64 -15.72 -25.58
N PRO A 106 16.08 -14.87 -24.64
CA PRO A 106 17.47 -14.40 -24.62
C PRO A 106 18.44 -15.56 -24.36
N ASP A 107 19.54 -15.57 -25.10
CA ASP A 107 20.64 -16.49 -24.85
C ASP A 107 21.43 -16.03 -23.64
N LYS A 108 21.47 -16.88 -22.60
CA LYS A 108 22.15 -16.57 -21.32
C LYS A 108 23.65 -16.41 -21.40
N TYR A 109 24.25 -16.85 -22.51
CA TYR A 109 25.70 -16.77 -22.75
C TYR A 109 26.10 -15.59 -23.65
N ARG A 110 25.09 -14.87 -24.20
CA ARG A 110 25.31 -13.74 -25.08
C ARG A 110 25.30 -12.45 -24.26
N ASP A 111 26.34 -11.67 -24.43
CA ASP A 111 26.34 -10.28 -23.98
C ASP A 111 25.53 -9.43 -24.97
N TYR A 112 24.46 -8.80 -24.49
CA TYR A 112 23.59 -7.94 -25.29
C TYR A 112 23.97 -6.46 -25.19
N ASP A 113 25.01 -6.12 -24.41
CA ASP A 113 25.48 -4.73 -24.21
C ASP A 113 24.34 -3.75 -23.90
N LEU A 114 23.40 -4.14 -23.00
CA LEU A 114 22.19 -3.39 -22.66
C LEU A 114 22.54 -1.99 -22.14
N PHE A 115 23.62 -1.89 -21.42
CA PHE A 115 24.12 -0.62 -20.88
C PHE A 115 24.39 0.43 -21.95
N ARG A 116 24.87 0.04 -23.14
CA ARG A 116 25.10 0.95 -24.25
C ARG A 116 23.86 1.16 -25.13
N GLN A 117 23.01 0.15 -25.20
CA GLN A 117 21.85 0.20 -26.09
C GLN A 117 20.64 0.91 -25.48
N ILE A 118 20.49 0.85 -24.15
CA ILE A 118 19.40 1.53 -23.44
C ILE A 118 19.95 2.82 -22.79
N PRO A 119 19.43 4.00 -23.15
CA PRO A 119 19.84 5.26 -22.55
C PRO A 119 19.61 5.26 -21.04
N ASP A 120 20.61 5.71 -20.29
CA ASP A 120 20.57 5.87 -18.83
C ASP A 120 20.16 4.60 -18.05
N PHE A 121 20.43 3.42 -18.61
CA PHE A 121 19.97 2.13 -18.07
C PHE A 121 20.33 1.94 -16.58
N GLU A 122 21.58 2.19 -16.22
CA GLU A 122 22.06 2.08 -14.85
C GLU A 122 21.36 3.08 -13.91
N ASN A 123 21.24 4.34 -14.33
CA ASN A 123 20.57 5.36 -13.53
C ASN A 123 19.10 5.01 -13.32
N ARG A 124 18.42 4.55 -14.36
CA ARG A 124 17.00 4.13 -14.28
C ARG A 124 16.80 2.96 -13.32
N LEU A 125 17.71 1.97 -13.32
CA LEU A 125 17.68 0.86 -12.36
C LEU A 125 17.90 1.36 -10.92
N ASN A 126 18.85 2.26 -10.72
CA ASN A 126 19.15 2.82 -9.40
C ASN A 126 18.02 3.72 -8.88
N GLU A 127 17.37 4.50 -9.73
CA GLU A 127 16.19 5.31 -9.39
C GLU A 127 15.02 4.40 -8.94
N LEU A 128 14.68 3.38 -9.74
CA LEU A 128 13.63 2.42 -9.39
C LEU A 128 13.95 1.63 -8.11
N TYR A 129 15.21 1.29 -7.89
CA TYR A 129 15.66 0.71 -6.63
C TYR A 129 15.42 1.66 -5.44
N GLY A 130 15.81 2.93 -5.60
CA GLY A 130 15.61 3.96 -4.57
C GLY A 130 14.13 4.13 -4.24
N GLU A 131 13.29 4.34 -5.24
CA GLU A 131 11.84 4.49 -5.08
C GLU A 131 11.19 3.29 -4.37
N LEU A 132 11.57 2.05 -4.73
CA LEU A 132 11.06 0.85 -4.04
C LEU A 132 11.57 0.73 -2.61
N SER A 133 12.81 1.14 -2.34
CA SER A 133 13.38 1.11 -1.00
C SER A 133 12.68 2.11 -0.08
N ASP A 134 12.49 3.33 -0.54
CA ASP A 134 11.78 4.38 0.19
C ASP A 134 10.33 3.98 0.45
N LEU A 135 9.65 3.45 -0.56
CA LEU A 135 8.29 2.93 -0.43
C LEU A 135 8.18 1.81 0.61
N ALA A 136 9.15 0.88 0.63
CA ALA A 136 9.17 -0.20 1.62
C ALA A 136 9.36 0.32 3.05
N ASP A 137 10.18 1.37 3.22
CA ASP A 137 10.42 1.98 4.53
C ASP A 137 9.19 2.76 5.02
N GLU A 138 8.52 3.52 4.15
CA GLU A 138 7.26 4.19 4.47
C GLU A 138 6.17 3.19 4.86
N MET A 139 6.00 2.10 4.08
CA MET A 139 5.05 1.04 4.38
C MET A 139 5.36 0.35 5.73
N ARG A 140 6.64 0.17 6.07
CA ARG A 140 7.07 -0.39 7.35
C ARG A 140 6.69 0.53 8.50
N MET A 141 6.91 1.84 8.38
CA MET A 141 6.53 2.82 9.41
C MET A 141 5.03 2.80 9.68
N LEU A 142 4.19 2.77 8.64
CA LEU A 142 2.73 2.69 8.79
C LEU A 142 2.24 1.38 9.41
N SER A 143 2.98 0.30 9.25
CA SER A 143 2.65 -0.99 9.89
C SER A 143 3.18 -1.13 11.32
N GLY A 144 3.59 -0.03 11.96
CA GLY A 144 4.15 -0.03 13.30
C GLY A 144 5.50 -0.74 13.38
N ASN A 145 6.36 -0.54 12.37
CA ASN A 145 7.65 -1.22 12.17
C ASN A 145 7.55 -2.75 11.97
N ASN A 146 6.36 -3.26 11.64
CA ASN A 146 6.18 -4.67 11.31
C ASN A 146 6.59 -4.97 9.86
N ASN A 147 7.27 -6.09 9.68
CA ASN A 147 7.65 -6.57 8.35
C ASN A 147 6.47 -7.38 7.77
N THR A 148 5.52 -6.71 7.15
CA THR A 148 4.39 -7.35 6.49
C THR A 148 4.82 -8.10 5.23
N SER A 149 3.98 -9.00 4.71
CA SER A 149 4.25 -9.69 3.44
C SER A 149 4.44 -8.71 2.27
N CYS A 150 3.69 -7.59 2.29
CA CYS A 150 3.81 -6.54 1.27
C CYS A 150 5.17 -5.83 1.36
N VAL A 151 5.60 -5.42 2.56
CA VAL A 151 6.93 -4.82 2.78
C VAL A 151 8.04 -5.77 2.33
N SER A 152 7.92 -7.06 2.67
CA SER A 152 8.91 -8.07 2.25
C SER A 152 8.97 -8.24 0.74
N ALA A 153 7.82 -8.21 0.05
CA ALA A 153 7.75 -8.30 -1.41
C ALA A 153 8.42 -7.08 -2.08
N VAL A 154 8.10 -5.87 -1.64
CA VAL A 154 8.69 -4.62 -2.18
C VAL A 154 10.20 -4.59 -1.95
N ASN A 155 10.69 -4.95 -0.76
CA ASN A 155 12.12 -5.06 -0.47
C ASN A 155 12.82 -6.09 -1.36
N ASN A 156 12.17 -7.22 -1.65
CA ASN A 156 12.75 -8.22 -2.55
C ASN A 156 12.86 -7.70 -3.99
N MET A 157 11.88 -6.94 -4.47
CA MET A 157 11.96 -6.28 -5.79
C MET A 157 13.11 -5.28 -5.83
N ALA A 158 13.23 -4.41 -4.82
CA ALA A 158 14.33 -3.47 -4.70
C ALA A 158 15.70 -4.17 -4.74
N ARG A 159 15.86 -5.26 -3.98
CA ARG A 159 17.10 -6.04 -3.94
C ARG A 159 17.45 -6.66 -5.30
N ILE A 160 16.46 -7.10 -6.07
CA ILE A 160 16.68 -7.63 -7.43
C ILE A 160 17.20 -6.53 -8.34
N LEU A 161 16.59 -5.34 -8.34
CA LEU A 161 17.03 -4.20 -9.16
C LEU A 161 18.45 -3.77 -8.81
N LYS A 162 18.77 -3.71 -7.51
CA LYS A 162 20.13 -3.43 -7.06
C LYS A 162 21.13 -4.44 -7.57
N SER A 163 20.82 -5.73 -7.46
CA SER A 163 21.68 -6.80 -7.99
C SER A 163 21.86 -6.71 -9.51
N MET A 164 20.82 -6.30 -10.24
CA MET A 164 20.94 -6.07 -11.69
C MET A 164 21.87 -4.90 -11.99
N SER A 165 21.73 -3.78 -11.29
CA SER A 165 22.59 -2.62 -11.44
C SER A 165 24.07 -2.90 -11.12
N GLU A 166 24.34 -3.72 -10.08
CA GLU A 166 25.70 -4.09 -9.66
C GLU A 166 26.38 -5.12 -10.57
N ASN A 167 25.61 -5.88 -11.38
CA ASN A 167 26.12 -6.96 -12.25
C ASN A 167 26.01 -6.60 -13.75
N LEU A 168 26.03 -5.31 -14.07
CA LEU A 168 25.99 -4.83 -15.45
C LEU A 168 27.35 -4.96 -16.20
N TYR A 169 28.43 -5.39 -15.51
CA TYR A 169 29.79 -5.52 -16.03
C TYR A 169 30.29 -6.96 -15.98
#